data_2dbb1bce47c0ff16fed717b7a6cbebb0
#
_entry.id   2dbb1bce47c0ff16fed717b7a6cbebb0
#
_cell.length_a   1.000
_cell.length_b   1.000
_cell.length_c   1.000
_cell.angle_alpha   90.00
_cell.angle_beta   90.00
_cell.angle_gamma   90.00
#
_symmetry.space_group_name_H-M   'P 1'
#
loop_
_entity.id
_entity.type
_entity.pdbx_description
1 polymer ?
#
loop_
_entity_poly.entity_id
_entity_poly.type
_entity_poly.pdbx_seq_one_letter_code
_entity_poly.pdbx_strand_id
1 'polypeptide(L)'
;MKNVNFFAKAVSIYCICLLSATVTVHSATKDMTNGKWTIRFNDETRKSEFVKDGTTILQDVSVKFKHNASIIESSSYSDIKFSEENYSDATGECKRFIIEYKNTENSTYPTIQQCFYLYPDKDYFLTDVFLLSSGTSKIESNYIAPIYTETQNRFLPQDANNRFLFVPFDNDGFITYGSLPLSRGIDPTSLGVGRYARDTIYFEVTSIFNGETQEGLVIGSVEHDTWKSAIRMTGSPLSQS
;
A
#
# COMPACT_ATOMS: atom_id res chain seq x y z
N MET A 1 -72.08 53.70 24.29
CA MET A 1 -71.38 52.54 24.84
C MET A 1 -71.03 51.62 23.69
N LYS A 2 -69.83 51.56 23.19
CA LYS A 2 -69.42 50.70 22.08
C LYS A 2 -68.45 49.62 22.65
N ASN A 3 -68.90 48.38 22.49
CA ASN A 3 -68.05 47.22 22.84
C ASN A 3 -67.02 47.00 21.78
N VAL A 4 -65.72 46.95 22.20
CA VAL A 4 -64.61 46.59 21.35
C VAL A 4 -64.20 45.15 21.70
N ASN A 5 -64.44 44.23 20.78
CA ASN A 5 -64.05 42.86 20.88
C ASN A 5 -62.61 42.76 20.41
N PHE A 6 -61.69 42.37 21.30
CA PHE A 6 -60.31 42.03 20.99
C PHE A 6 -60.20 40.55 20.58
N PHE A 7 -59.91 40.27 19.32
CA PHE A 7 -59.57 38.95 18.85
C PHE A 7 -58.04 38.77 19.06
N ALA A 8 -57.65 37.93 20.00
CA ALA A 8 -56.30 37.48 20.16
C ALA A 8 -56.04 36.34 19.14
N LYS A 9 -55.18 36.61 18.14
CA LYS A 9 -54.65 35.58 17.25
C LYS A 9 -53.47 34.88 17.92
N ALA A 10 -53.66 33.62 18.31
CA ALA A 10 -52.58 32.79 18.76
C ALA A 10 -51.75 32.36 17.51
N VAL A 11 -50.49 32.80 17.46
CA VAL A 11 -49.51 32.33 16.47
C VAL A 11 -48.82 31.12 17.06
N SER A 12 -49.17 29.92 16.59
CA SER A 12 -48.42 28.68 16.90
C SER A 12 -47.12 28.65 16.09
N ILE A 13 -46.02 28.85 16.78
CA ILE A 13 -44.68 28.64 16.19
C ILE A 13 -44.37 27.14 16.30
N TYR A 14 -44.43 26.42 15.18
CA TYR A 14 -43.89 25.06 15.08
C TYR A 14 -42.37 25.13 14.95
N CYS A 15 -41.68 24.80 16.04
CA CYS A 15 -40.25 24.60 16.03
C CYS A 15 -39.98 23.21 15.45
N ILE A 16 -39.66 23.12 14.15
CA ILE A 16 -39.20 21.88 13.53
C ILE A 16 -37.74 21.72 13.93
N CYS A 17 -37.48 20.90 14.97
CA CYS A 17 -36.13 20.40 15.26
C CYS A 17 -35.76 19.41 14.17
N LEU A 18 -35.00 19.87 13.17
CA LEU A 18 -34.26 19.00 12.27
C LEU A 18 -33.16 18.30 13.08
N LEU A 19 -33.42 17.07 13.56
CA LEU A 19 -32.37 16.18 14.00
C LEU A 19 -31.54 15.80 12.76
N SER A 20 -30.44 16.48 12.52
CA SER A 20 -29.40 16.02 11.63
C SER A 20 -28.72 14.81 12.29
N ALA A 21 -29.22 13.60 11.96
CA ALA A 21 -28.47 12.38 12.25
C ALA A 21 -27.18 12.44 11.43
N THR A 22 -26.07 12.79 12.07
CA THR A 22 -24.76 12.57 11.50
C THR A 22 -24.56 11.06 11.44
N VAL A 23 -24.78 10.47 10.26
CA VAL A 23 -24.36 9.11 9.98
C VAL A 23 -22.83 9.16 9.92
N THR A 24 -22.19 8.80 11.01
CA THR A 24 -20.77 8.48 10.98
C THR A 24 -20.62 7.21 10.17
N VAL A 25 -20.27 7.35 8.89
CA VAL A 25 -19.84 6.23 8.08
C VAL A 25 -18.51 5.77 8.71
N HIS A 26 -18.55 4.71 9.51
CA HIS A 26 -17.36 4.02 9.93
C HIS A 26 -16.90 3.24 8.70
N SER A 27 -15.80 3.69 8.10
CA SER A 27 -15.08 2.86 7.13
C SER A 27 -14.73 1.55 7.82
N ALA A 28 -15.28 0.44 7.32
CA ALA A 28 -14.99 -0.87 7.88
C ALA A 28 -13.53 -1.22 7.53
N THR A 29 -12.73 -1.51 8.54
CA THR A 29 -11.36 -1.99 8.36
C THR A 29 -11.25 -3.44 8.82
N LYS A 30 -10.43 -4.22 8.15
CA LYS A 30 -10.09 -5.60 8.49
C LYS A 30 -8.62 -5.68 8.86
N ASP A 31 -8.33 -5.96 10.12
CA ASP A 31 -6.96 -6.16 10.59
C ASP A 31 -6.57 -7.64 10.51
N MET A 32 -5.42 -7.90 9.90
CA MET A 32 -4.74 -9.19 9.81
C MET A 32 -3.43 -9.06 10.58
N THR A 33 -3.37 -9.66 11.77
CA THR A 33 -2.27 -9.44 12.72
C THR A 33 -1.63 -10.75 13.15
N ASN A 34 -0.30 -10.78 13.15
CA ASN A 34 0.48 -11.80 13.82
C ASN A 34 1.84 -11.22 14.25
N GLY A 35 2.14 -11.24 15.55
CA GLY A 35 3.35 -10.62 16.08
C GLY A 35 3.35 -9.10 15.96
N LYS A 36 4.45 -8.55 15.39
CA LYS A 36 4.68 -7.10 15.30
C LYS A 36 3.98 -6.42 14.13
N TRP A 37 3.58 -7.19 13.12
CA TRP A 37 2.98 -6.67 11.91
C TRP A 37 1.47 -6.82 11.88
N THR A 38 0.82 -5.79 11.39
CA THR A 38 -0.61 -5.78 11.06
C THR A 38 -0.78 -5.27 9.63
N ILE A 39 -1.47 -6.05 8.83
CA ILE A 39 -1.98 -5.59 7.53
C ILE A 39 -3.42 -5.16 7.75
N ARG A 40 -3.68 -3.87 7.63
CA ARG A 40 -5.02 -3.29 7.81
C ARG A 40 -5.61 -2.99 6.44
N PHE A 41 -6.68 -3.67 6.11
CA PHE A 41 -7.41 -3.46 4.87
C PHE A 41 -8.59 -2.52 5.11
N ASN A 42 -8.77 -1.56 4.22
CA ASN A 42 -9.89 -0.61 4.23
C ASN A 42 -10.88 -1.00 3.13
N ASP A 43 -12.12 -1.35 3.53
CA ASP A 43 -13.17 -1.81 2.60
C ASP A 43 -13.65 -0.72 1.65
N GLU A 44 -13.57 0.55 2.03
CA GLU A 44 -14.02 1.67 1.21
C GLU A 44 -13.01 1.97 0.09
N THR A 45 -11.74 2.10 0.44
CA THR A 45 -10.67 2.38 -0.54
C THR A 45 -10.17 1.12 -1.24
N ARG A 46 -10.43 -0.07 -0.66
CA ARG A 46 -9.92 -1.39 -1.12
C ARG A 46 -8.40 -1.43 -1.18
N LYS A 47 -7.77 -0.72 -0.26
CA LYS A 47 -6.32 -0.61 -0.11
C LYS A 47 -5.91 -1.04 1.30
N SER A 48 -4.67 -1.42 1.42
CA SER A 48 -4.09 -1.85 2.70
C SER A 48 -3.15 -0.82 3.28
N GLU A 49 -3.02 -0.85 4.60
CA GLU A 49 -1.94 -0.21 5.34
C GLU A 49 -1.06 -1.28 5.96
N PHE A 50 0.25 -1.05 5.97
CA PHE A 50 1.20 -1.89 6.67
C PHE A 50 1.62 -1.19 7.96
N VAL A 51 1.30 -1.83 9.07
CA VAL A 51 1.49 -1.28 10.41
C VAL A 51 2.46 -2.17 11.18
N LYS A 52 3.49 -1.58 11.79
CA LYS A 52 4.44 -2.28 12.65
C LYS A 52 4.42 -1.64 14.03
N ASP A 53 4.21 -2.46 15.07
CA ASP A 53 4.14 -2.02 16.47
C ASP A 53 3.24 -0.78 16.68
N GLY A 54 2.09 -0.76 15.96
CA GLY A 54 1.12 0.34 16.00
C GLY A 54 1.47 1.56 15.13
N THR A 55 2.64 1.58 14.48
CA THR A 55 3.06 2.67 13.58
C THR A 55 2.79 2.29 12.13
N THR A 56 2.08 3.14 11.39
CA THR A 56 1.85 2.93 9.95
C THR A 56 3.14 3.19 9.18
N ILE A 57 3.58 2.17 8.44
CA ILE A 57 4.80 2.17 7.63
C ILE A 57 4.50 2.50 6.18
N LEU A 58 3.47 1.86 5.59
CA LEU A 58 3.00 2.15 4.24
C LEU A 58 1.48 2.30 4.25
N GLN A 59 0.98 3.27 3.47
CA GLN A 59 -0.44 3.56 3.30
C GLN A 59 -0.86 3.35 1.85
N ASP A 60 -2.15 3.15 1.67
CA ASP A 60 -2.81 3.05 0.36
C ASP A 60 -2.18 2.01 -0.58
N VAL A 61 -1.79 0.89 0.02
CA VAL A 61 -1.14 -0.20 -0.71
C VAL A 61 -2.16 -1.03 -1.47
N SER A 62 -1.89 -1.27 -2.73
CA SER A 62 -2.66 -2.14 -3.62
C SER A 62 -1.74 -3.08 -4.39
N VAL A 63 -2.32 -4.05 -5.09
CA VAL A 63 -1.66 -4.85 -6.12
C VAL A 63 -1.88 -4.17 -7.47
N LYS A 64 -0.82 -4.09 -8.28
CA LYS A 64 -0.90 -3.58 -9.64
C LYS A 64 -0.28 -4.56 -10.62
N PHE A 65 -0.94 -4.84 -11.72
CA PHE A 65 -0.42 -5.75 -12.72
C PHE A 65 -0.85 -5.34 -14.13
N LYS A 66 -0.17 -5.90 -15.12
CA LYS A 66 -0.55 -5.70 -16.52
C LYS A 66 -1.29 -6.94 -17.02
N HIS A 67 -2.46 -6.74 -17.59
CA HIS A 67 -3.23 -7.77 -18.28
C HIS A 67 -3.52 -7.30 -19.71
N ASN A 68 -3.02 -8.05 -20.68
CA ASN A 68 -3.00 -7.61 -22.08
C ASN A 68 -2.29 -6.24 -22.21
N ALA A 69 -2.95 -5.24 -22.75
CA ALA A 69 -2.42 -3.89 -22.90
C ALA A 69 -2.76 -2.96 -21.72
N SER A 70 -3.59 -3.39 -20.77
CA SER A 70 -4.12 -2.56 -19.68
C SER A 70 -3.37 -2.78 -18.39
N ILE A 71 -3.17 -1.70 -17.63
CA ILE A 71 -2.73 -1.76 -16.23
C ILE A 71 -3.98 -1.81 -15.35
N ILE A 72 -4.01 -2.79 -14.44
CA ILE A 72 -5.11 -3.06 -13.53
C ILE A 72 -4.61 -2.94 -12.10
N GLU A 73 -5.43 -2.36 -11.23
CA GLU A 73 -5.18 -2.22 -9.80
C GLU A 73 -6.24 -2.97 -9.00
N SER A 74 -5.83 -3.66 -7.92
CA SER A 74 -6.74 -4.46 -7.09
C SER A 74 -7.87 -3.65 -6.47
N SER A 75 -7.66 -2.36 -6.21
CA SER A 75 -8.68 -1.45 -5.70
C SER A 75 -9.88 -1.25 -6.63
N SER A 76 -9.76 -1.61 -7.92
CA SER A 76 -10.86 -1.58 -8.89
C SER A 76 -11.78 -2.81 -8.84
N TYR A 77 -11.46 -3.81 -8.02
CA TYR A 77 -12.24 -5.05 -7.91
C TYR A 77 -13.39 -4.88 -6.93
N SER A 78 -14.53 -5.49 -7.23
CA SER A 78 -15.78 -5.26 -6.49
C SER A 78 -16.05 -6.28 -5.37
N ASP A 79 -15.58 -7.52 -5.52
CA ASP A 79 -15.82 -8.61 -4.55
C ASP A 79 -14.51 -8.96 -3.86
N ILE A 80 -14.47 -8.77 -2.53
CA ILE A 80 -13.27 -8.99 -1.70
C ILE A 80 -13.58 -10.06 -0.66
N LYS A 81 -12.73 -11.07 -0.59
CA LYS A 81 -12.83 -12.13 0.42
C LYS A 81 -11.55 -12.27 1.20
N PHE A 82 -11.71 -12.61 2.46
CA PHE A 82 -10.60 -12.82 3.38
C PHE A 82 -10.61 -14.25 3.89
N SER A 83 -9.43 -14.85 3.95
CA SER A 83 -9.21 -16.11 4.67
C SER A 83 -7.87 -16.09 5.39
N GLU A 84 -7.75 -16.94 6.40
CA GLU A 84 -6.51 -17.12 7.13
C GLU A 84 -6.28 -18.60 7.44
N GLU A 85 -5.02 -18.99 7.52
CA GLU A 85 -4.64 -20.34 7.93
C GLU A 85 -3.28 -20.32 8.65
N ASN A 86 -3.03 -21.34 9.46
CA ASN A 86 -1.69 -21.58 9.96
C ASN A 86 -0.85 -22.18 8.82
N TYR A 87 0.35 -21.66 8.67
CA TYR A 87 1.25 -22.02 7.58
C TYR A 87 2.67 -22.19 8.11
N SER A 88 3.46 -23.02 7.46
CA SER A 88 4.87 -23.21 7.79
C SER A 88 5.69 -23.31 6.51
N ASP A 89 6.80 -22.63 6.46
CA ASP A 89 7.76 -22.66 5.37
C ASP A 89 9.19 -22.80 5.89
N ALA A 90 10.17 -22.59 5.02
CA ALA A 90 11.60 -22.64 5.39
C ALA A 90 11.99 -21.55 6.43
N THR A 91 11.19 -20.51 6.57
CA THR A 91 11.41 -19.40 7.51
C THR A 91 10.87 -19.71 8.90
N GLY A 92 9.85 -20.55 8.99
CA GLY A 92 9.22 -20.97 10.24
C GLY A 92 7.70 -21.02 10.18
N GLU A 93 7.08 -21.11 11.35
CA GLU A 93 5.62 -21.07 11.52
C GLU A 93 5.12 -19.63 11.39
N CYS A 94 4.02 -19.44 10.65
CA CYS A 94 3.40 -18.15 10.46
C CYS A 94 1.88 -18.27 10.31
N LYS A 95 1.19 -17.14 10.29
CA LYS A 95 -0.15 -17.06 9.75
C LYS A 95 -0.10 -16.56 8.31
N ARG A 96 -0.74 -17.30 7.42
CA ARG A 96 -0.97 -16.86 6.05
C ARG A 96 -2.36 -16.23 5.98
N PHE A 97 -2.39 -14.94 5.67
CA PHE A 97 -3.61 -14.19 5.39
C PHE A 97 -3.75 -14.03 3.89
N ILE A 98 -4.94 -14.24 3.38
CA ILE A 98 -5.25 -14.18 1.96
C ILE A 98 -6.34 -13.16 1.73
N ILE A 99 -6.09 -12.20 0.85
CA ILE A 99 -7.09 -11.31 0.29
C ILE A 99 -7.33 -11.76 -1.15
N GLU A 100 -8.54 -12.21 -1.42
CA GLU A 100 -8.98 -12.57 -2.75
C GLU A 100 -9.83 -11.44 -3.33
N TYR A 101 -9.41 -10.90 -4.47
CA TYR A 101 -10.11 -9.87 -5.21
C TYR A 101 -10.70 -10.49 -6.46
N LYS A 102 -12.01 -10.39 -6.63
CA LYS A 102 -12.73 -10.88 -7.79
C LYS A 102 -13.49 -9.77 -8.49
N ASN A 103 -13.26 -9.66 -9.80
CA ASN A 103 -14.01 -8.71 -10.60
C ASN A 103 -15.29 -9.39 -11.08
N THR A 104 -16.44 -8.91 -10.59
CA THR A 104 -17.76 -9.43 -10.97
C THR A 104 -18.34 -8.77 -12.21
N GLU A 105 -17.82 -7.61 -12.59
CA GLU A 105 -18.28 -6.84 -13.76
C GLU A 105 -17.58 -7.28 -15.05
N ASN A 106 -16.31 -7.71 -14.92
CA ASN A 106 -15.53 -8.19 -16.05
C ASN A 106 -14.90 -9.55 -15.76
N SER A 107 -15.55 -10.61 -16.25
CA SER A 107 -15.11 -12.00 -16.06
C SER A 107 -13.82 -12.36 -16.80
N THR A 108 -13.32 -11.48 -17.68
CA THR A 108 -12.04 -11.69 -18.38
C THR A 108 -10.84 -11.32 -17.50
N TYR A 109 -11.07 -10.57 -16.42
CA TYR A 109 -10.01 -10.22 -15.49
C TYR A 109 -9.72 -11.39 -14.56
N PRO A 110 -8.43 -11.67 -14.28
CA PRO A 110 -8.06 -12.73 -13.36
C PRO A 110 -8.52 -12.39 -11.94
N THR A 111 -8.84 -13.40 -11.16
CA THR A 111 -8.92 -13.26 -9.70
C THR A 111 -7.52 -13.02 -9.17
N ILE A 112 -7.36 -12.02 -8.30
CA ILE A 112 -6.10 -11.76 -7.62
C ILE A 112 -6.15 -12.42 -6.25
N GLN A 113 -5.16 -13.22 -5.89
CA GLN A 113 -4.90 -13.61 -4.51
C GLN A 113 -3.62 -12.95 -4.03
N GLN A 114 -3.73 -12.07 -3.05
CA GLN A 114 -2.60 -11.50 -2.34
C GLN A 114 -2.46 -12.22 -1.00
N CYS A 115 -1.30 -12.85 -0.80
CA CYS A 115 -0.99 -13.59 0.42
C CYS A 115 0.01 -12.81 1.25
N PHE A 116 -0.21 -12.75 2.56
CA PHE A 116 0.71 -12.17 3.55
C PHE A 116 1.09 -13.25 4.55
N TYR A 117 2.38 -13.46 4.74
CA TYR A 117 2.94 -14.43 5.69
C TYR A 117 3.52 -13.65 6.87
N LEU A 118 2.78 -13.63 7.97
CA LEU A 118 3.15 -12.88 9.17
C LEU A 118 3.69 -13.85 10.23
N TYR A 119 4.95 -13.65 10.59
CA TYR A 119 5.65 -14.47 11.58
C TYR A 119 5.57 -13.81 12.97
N PRO A 120 5.27 -14.57 14.03
CA PRO A 120 5.03 -13.99 15.36
C PRO A 120 6.26 -13.35 15.98
N ASP A 121 7.45 -13.83 15.61
CA ASP A 121 8.74 -13.49 16.20
C ASP A 121 9.68 -12.71 15.27
N LYS A 122 9.24 -12.39 14.03
CA LYS A 122 10.07 -11.71 13.05
C LYS A 122 9.74 -10.22 12.91
N ASP A 123 10.75 -9.44 12.54
CA ASP A 123 10.61 -8.02 12.21
C ASP A 123 10.24 -7.76 10.74
N TYR A 124 9.88 -8.80 10.01
CA TYR A 124 9.46 -8.74 8.62
C TYR A 124 8.26 -9.64 8.37
N PHE A 125 7.63 -9.45 7.24
CA PHE A 125 6.65 -10.34 6.65
C PHE A 125 6.98 -10.59 5.18
N LEU A 126 6.42 -11.65 4.60
CA LEU A 126 6.52 -11.94 3.16
C LEU A 126 5.15 -11.70 2.51
N THR A 127 5.16 -11.42 1.21
CA THR A 127 3.94 -11.29 0.42
C THR A 127 4.12 -11.86 -0.97
N ASP A 128 3.09 -12.60 -1.43
CA ASP A 128 2.98 -13.16 -2.77
C ASP A 128 1.71 -12.67 -3.44
N VAL A 129 1.71 -12.67 -4.77
CA VAL A 129 0.52 -12.39 -5.58
C VAL A 129 0.34 -13.45 -6.63
N PHE A 130 -0.84 -14.06 -6.66
CA PHE A 130 -1.25 -15.01 -7.68
C PHE A 130 -2.37 -14.40 -8.53
N LEU A 131 -2.25 -14.54 -9.84
CA LEU A 131 -3.30 -14.22 -10.80
C LEU A 131 -3.96 -15.53 -11.24
N LEU A 132 -5.21 -15.75 -10.86
CA LEU A 132 -5.94 -16.99 -11.09
C LEU A 132 -6.95 -16.80 -12.22
N SER A 133 -6.91 -17.70 -13.20
CA SER A 133 -7.90 -17.73 -14.27
C SER A 133 -9.25 -18.24 -13.75
N SER A 134 -10.33 -17.60 -14.16
CA SER A 134 -11.69 -18.08 -13.89
C SER A 134 -12.15 -19.23 -14.80
N GLY A 135 -11.31 -19.68 -15.75
CA GLY A 135 -11.65 -20.71 -16.72
C GLY A 135 -10.43 -21.32 -17.40
N THR A 136 -10.58 -21.71 -18.64
CA THR A 136 -9.50 -22.30 -19.45
C THR A 136 -8.59 -21.27 -20.11
N SER A 137 -8.90 -19.99 -19.97
CA SER A 137 -8.14 -18.92 -20.58
C SER A 137 -6.77 -18.77 -19.91
N LYS A 138 -5.72 -18.68 -20.72
CA LYS A 138 -4.38 -18.39 -20.22
C LYS A 138 -4.28 -16.93 -19.78
N ILE A 139 -3.70 -16.70 -18.61
CA ILE A 139 -3.34 -15.37 -18.13
C ILE A 139 -1.91 -15.09 -18.56
N GLU A 140 -1.70 -13.96 -19.21
CA GLU A 140 -0.38 -13.47 -19.56
C GLU A 140 -0.16 -12.11 -18.91
N SER A 141 0.92 -12.00 -18.14
CA SER A 141 1.36 -10.75 -17.53
C SER A 141 2.88 -10.69 -17.58
N ASN A 142 3.40 -9.52 -17.92
CA ASN A 142 4.83 -9.23 -17.84
C ASN A 142 5.17 -8.15 -16.80
N TYR A 143 4.20 -7.84 -15.94
CA TYR A 143 4.37 -6.89 -14.84
C TYR A 143 3.38 -7.19 -13.72
N ILE A 144 3.90 -7.45 -12.53
CA ILE A 144 3.13 -7.59 -11.29
C ILE A 144 3.88 -6.82 -10.20
N ALA A 145 3.20 -5.89 -9.54
CA ALA A 145 3.67 -5.20 -8.35
C ALA A 145 2.83 -5.66 -7.14
N PRO A 146 3.35 -6.54 -6.30
CA PRO A 146 2.64 -7.00 -5.08
C PRO A 146 2.38 -5.87 -4.09
N ILE A 147 3.24 -4.87 -4.08
CA ILE A 147 3.16 -3.68 -3.24
C ILE A 147 3.24 -2.47 -4.17
N TYR A 148 2.17 -1.72 -4.27
CA TYR A 148 2.09 -0.49 -5.05
C TYR A 148 1.38 0.58 -4.24
N THR A 149 1.98 1.75 -4.13
CA THR A 149 1.38 2.95 -3.55
C THR A 149 1.88 4.19 -4.26
N GLU A 150 1.01 5.18 -4.43
CA GLU A 150 1.36 6.53 -4.90
C GLU A 150 1.33 7.55 -3.76
N THR A 151 0.86 7.13 -2.59
CA THR A 151 0.81 7.99 -1.41
C THR A 151 2.22 8.27 -0.90
N GLN A 152 2.48 9.51 -0.56
CA GLN A 152 3.74 9.88 0.08
C GLN A 152 3.78 9.29 1.49
N ASN A 153 4.60 8.28 1.68
CA ASN A 153 4.75 7.58 2.96
C ASN A 153 5.92 8.18 3.75
N ARG A 154 5.70 8.42 5.05
CA ARG A 154 6.73 8.92 5.97
C ARG A 154 6.78 8.01 7.19
N PHE A 155 7.65 7.02 7.15
CA PHE A 155 7.83 6.08 8.27
C PHE A 155 9.07 6.37 9.12
N LEU A 156 9.89 7.34 8.72
CA LEU A 156 10.97 7.89 9.54
C LEU A 156 10.68 9.36 9.87
N PRO A 157 11.05 9.82 11.07
CA PRO A 157 11.09 11.26 11.37
C PRO A 157 11.93 11.99 10.35
N GLN A 158 11.60 13.27 10.08
CA GLN A 158 12.41 14.08 9.19
C GLN A 158 13.78 14.34 9.84
N ASP A 159 14.86 13.89 9.23
CA ASP A 159 16.22 13.98 9.73
C ASP A 159 17.21 14.11 8.58
N ALA A 160 18.26 14.92 8.77
CA ALA A 160 19.34 15.09 7.80
C ALA A 160 20.15 13.81 7.55
N ASN A 161 20.14 12.90 8.52
CA ASN A 161 20.82 11.61 8.45
C ASN A 161 19.99 10.51 7.76
N ASN A 162 18.79 10.82 7.33
CA ASN A 162 17.98 9.88 6.55
C ASN A 162 18.61 9.64 5.17
N ARG A 163 18.74 8.38 4.83
CA ARG A 163 19.43 7.89 3.65
C ARG A 163 18.61 6.82 2.97
N PHE A 164 18.86 6.59 1.70
CA PHE A 164 18.41 5.39 1.01
C PHE A 164 19.62 4.62 0.45
N LEU A 165 19.49 3.30 0.45
CA LEU A 165 20.44 2.40 -0.17
C LEU A 165 20.13 2.28 -1.66
N PHE A 166 21.15 2.44 -2.49
CA PHE A 166 21.07 2.15 -3.90
C PHE A 166 21.81 0.85 -4.21
N VAL A 167 21.06 -0.17 -4.62
CA VAL A 167 21.59 -1.41 -5.17
C VAL A 167 21.09 -1.49 -6.62
N PRO A 168 22.00 -1.46 -7.60
CA PRO A 168 21.61 -1.38 -9.00
C PRO A 168 20.75 -2.56 -9.43
N PHE A 169 19.77 -2.25 -10.27
CA PHE A 169 19.03 -3.28 -10.96
C PHE A 169 19.90 -3.90 -12.04
N ASP A 170 19.93 -5.25 -12.06
CA ASP A 170 20.64 -6.04 -13.08
C ASP A 170 22.18 -5.97 -13.01
N ASN A 171 22.71 -5.66 -11.85
CA ASN A 171 24.14 -5.72 -11.55
C ASN A 171 25.05 -5.23 -12.71
N ASP A 172 24.72 -4.05 -13.24
CA ASP A 172 25.55 -3.39 -14.24
C ASP A 172 26.92 -3.09 -13.59
N GLY A 173 27.97 -3.75 -14.04
CA GLY A 173 29.32 -3.68 -13.43
C GLY A 173 29.94 -2.27 -13.41
N PHE A 174 29.29 -1.29 -14.02
CA PHE A 174 29.69 0.12 -14.01
C PHE A 174 28.99 0.96 -12.94
N ILE A 175 28.04 0.37 -12.19
CA ILE A 175 27.26 1.09 -11.21
C ILE A 175 27.81 0.82 -9.82
N THR A 176 28.05 1.89 -9.07
CA THR A 176 28.56 1.81 -7.70
C THR A 176 27.39 1.68 -6.72
N TYR A 177 27.46 0.68 -5.83
CA TYR A 177 26.56 0.63 -4.68
C TYR A 177 26.83 1.82 -3.76
N GLY A 178 25.77 2.32 -3.15
CA GLY A 178 25.96 3.42 -2.21
C GLY A 178 24.69 3.78 -1.46
N SER A 179 24.87 4.52 -0.38
CA SER A 179 23.79 5.16 0.31
C SER A 179 23.85 6.66 0.10
N LEU A 180 22.69 7.24 -0.26
CA LEU A 180 22.56 8.67 -0.54
C LEU A 180 21.67 9.34 0.49
N PRO A 181 21.96 10.62 0.85
CA PRO A 181 21.06 11.40 1.68
C PRO A 181 19.69 11.55 1.03
N LEU A 182 18.64 11.24 1.77
CA LEU A 182 17.26 11.38 1.31
C LEU A 182 16.88 12.85 1.05
N SER A 183 17.54 13.79 1.74
CA SER A 183 17.35 15.24 1.58
C SER A 183 17.67 15.78 0.18
N ARG A 184 18.46 15.05 -0.60
CA ARG A 184 18.79 15.41 -2.00
C ARG A 184 17.75 14.91 -2.99
N GLY A 185 16.71 14.23 -2.51
CA GLY A 185 15.79 13.50 -3.35
C GLY A 185 16.42 12.24 -3.95
N ILE A 186 15.65 11.51 -4.72
CA ILE A 186 16.10 10.31 -5.42
C ILE A 186 16.72 10.76 -6.74
N ASP A 187 18.01 11.12 -6.70
CA ASP A 187 18.76 11.53 -7.90
C ASP A 187 19.85 10.51 -8.24
N PRO A 188 19.61 9.63 -9.23
CA PRO A 188 20.58 8.65 -9.66
C PRO A 188 21.76 9.24 -10.41
N THR A 189 21.70 10.49 -10.85
CA THR A 189 22.78 11.11 -11.63
C THR A 189 24.06 11.27 -10.82
N SER A 190 23.95 11.43 -9.50
CA SER A 190 25.10 11.50 -8.59
C SER A 190 25.85 10.17 -8.46
N LEU A 191 25.27 9.07 -8.93
CA LEU A 191 25.85 7.72 -8.94
C LEU A 191 26.38 7.30 -10.31
N GLY A 192 26.40 8.21 -11.29
CA GLY A 192 26.84 7.91 -12.66
C GLY A 192 25.79 7.18 -13.52
N VAL A 193 24.57 7.03 -13.01
CA VAL A 193 23.47 6.31 -13.69
C VAL A 193 22.67 7.26 -14.57
N GLY A 194 23.26 7.67 -15.69
CA GLY A 194 22.65 8.65 -16.60
C GLY A 194 21.42 8.17 -17.41
N ARG A 195 20.91 6.96 -17.15
CA ARG A 195 19.83 6.35 -17.94
C ARG A 195 18.44 6.54 -17.36
N TYR A 196 18.31 7.00 -16.14
CA TYR A 196 17.01 7.08 -15.44
C TYR A 196 16.50 8.51 -15.39
N ALA A 197 15.18 8.67 -15.36
CA ALA A 197 14.58 9.94 -15.05
C ALA A 197 15.05 10.40 -13.66
N ARG A 198 15.27 11.70 -13.48
CA ARG A 198 15.86 12.27 -12.26
C ARG A 198 15.07 12.01 -10.98
N ASP A 199 13.84 11.52 -11.09
CA ASP A 199 12.91 11.30 -10.01
C ASP A 199 12.52 9.83 -9.84
N THR A 200 13.13 8.92 -10.61
CA THR A 200 12.76 7.50 -10.59
C THR A 200 14.00 6.62 -10.65
N ILE A 201 14.09 5.68 -9.71
CA ILE A 201 15.15 4.67 -9.65
C ILE A 201 14.53 3.27 -9.56
N TYR A 202 15.26 2.30 -10.09
CA TYR A 202 14.97 0.87 -9.97
C TYR A 202 16.07 0.19 -9.17
N PHE A 203 15.67 -0.65 -8.22
CA PHE A 203 16.55 -1.40 -7.34
C PHE A 203 16.19 -2.89 -7.37
N GLU A 204 17.14 -3.77 -7.08
CA GLU A 204 16.82 -5.15 -6.71
C GLU A 204 16.39 -5.24 -5.25
N VAL A 205 17.07 -4.50 -4.39
CA VAL A 205 16.75 -4.31 -2.98
C VAL A 205 17.02 -2.87 -2.61
N THR A 206 16.23 -2.31 -1.71
CA THR A 206 16.48 -0.99 -1.16
C THR A 206 16.22 -0.96 0.34
N SER A 207 16.84 0.02 0.99
CA SER A 207 16.56 0.38 2.37
C SER A 207 16.44 1.89 2.46
N ILE A 208 15.46 2.36 3.21
CA ILE A 208 15.38 3.74 3.66
C ILE A 208 15.61 3.73 5.16
N PHE A 209 16.64 4.41 5.63
CA PHE A 209 17.11 4.29 7.00
C PHE A 209 17.74 5.60 7.51
N ASN A 210 17.77 5.75 8.83
CA ASN A 210 18.55 6.80 9.48
C ASN A 210 19.98 6.30 9.70
N GLY A 211 20.97 7.05 9.26
CA GLY A 211 22.37 6.66 9.32
C GLY A 211 22.98 6.60 10.74
N GLU A 212 22.35 7.28 11.71
CA GLU A 212 22.79 7.28 13.11
C GLU A 212 22.07 6.22 13.94
N THR A 213 20.72 6.20 13.89
CA THR A 213 19.93 5.26 14.69
C THR A 213 19.84 3.87 14.08
N GLN A 214 20.12 3.75 12.78
CA GLN A 214 19.96 2.53 11.96
C GLN A 214 18.50 2.01 11.90
N GLU A 215 17.54 2.82 12.33
CA GLU A 215 16.14 2.53 12.12
C GLU A 215 15.77 2.72 10.66
N GLY A 216 14.93 1.85 10.14
CA GLY A 216 14.53 1.94 8.74
C GLY A 216 13.67 0.79 8.24
N LEU A 217 13.41 0.84 6.93
CA LEU A 217 12.66 -0.17 6.19
C LEU A 217 13.54 -0.75 5.09
N VAL A 218 13.60 -2.08 5.02
CA VAL A 218 14.21 -2.82 3.90
C VAL A 218 13.10 -3.46 3.08
N ILE A 219 13.19 -3.32 1.77
CA ILE A 219 12.29 -3.96 0.81
C ILE A 219 13.14 -4.69 -0.21
N GLY A 220 12.79 -5.94 -0.50
CA GLY A 220 13.49 -6.77 -1.48
C GLY A 220 12.68 -7.98 -1.89
N SER A 221 13.06 -8.62 -2.98
CA SER A 221 12.54 -9.92 -3.37
C SER A 221 13.36 -11.02 -2.71
N VAL A 222 12.71 -12.12 -2.36
CA VAL A 222 13.35 -13.32 -1.78
C VAL A 222 13.44 -14.47 -2.76
N GLU A 223 12.74 -14.38 -3.91
CA GLU A 223 12.78 -15.37 -4.97
C GLU A 223 13.13 -14.70 -6.30
N HIS A 224 14.06 -15.29 -7.06
CA HIS A 224 14.58 -14.77 -8.32
C HIS A 224 14.56 -15.80 -9.45
N ASP A 225 14.10 -17.02 -9.20
CA ASP A 225 14.17 -18.13 -10.17
C ASP A 225 13.17 -17.95 -11.33
N THR A 226 12.01 -17.38 -11.05
CA THR A 226 10.92 -17.26 -12.03
C THR A 226 10.78 -15.84 -12.56
N TRP A 227 10.98 -14.83 -11.72
CA TRP A 227 10.76 -13.42 -12.04
C TRP A 227 12.01 -12.60 -11.83
N LYS A 228 12.23 -11.66 -12.74
CA LYS A 228 13.17 -10.57 -12.48
C LYS A 228 12.47 -9.52 -11.63
N SER A 229 12.89 -9.41 -10.39
CA SER A 229 12.26 -8.52 -9.41
C SER A 229 12.94 -7.17 -9.38
N ALA A 230 12.14 -6.12 -9.21
CA ALA A 230 12.64 -4.77 -9.04
C ALA A 230 11.77 -3.97 -8.07
N ILE A 231 12.40 -3.05 -7.35
CA ILE A 231 11.72 -2.02 -6.58
C ILE A 231 11.86 -0.72 -7.36
N ARG A 232 10.74 -0.14 -7.74
CA ARG A 232 10.68 1.19 -8.33
C ARG A 232 10.38 2.21 -7.24
N MET A 233 11.23 3.19 -7.10
CA MET A 233 11.03 4.30 -6.17
C MET A 233 11.01 5.62 -6.93
N THR A 234 10.04 6.46 -6.62
CA THR A 234 9.93 7.82 -7.17
C THR A 234 9.95 8.82 -6.02
N GLY A 235 10.64 9.92 -6.20
CA GLY A 235 10.67 11.01 -5.23
C GLY A 235 11.35 12.21 -5.83
N SER A 236 10.64 13.34 -5.87
CA SER A 236 11.28 14.62 -6.14
C SER A 236 12.12 15.06 -4.94
N PRO A 237 13.15 15.91 -5.12
CA PRO A 237 13.77 16.59 -4.01
C PRO A 237 12.63 17.21 -3.20
N LEU A 238 12.45 16.70 -1.99
CA LEU A 238 11.39 17.19 -1.12
C LEU A 238 11.54 18.70 -1.05
N SER A 239 10.53 19.39 -1.50
CA SER A 239 10.31 20.74 -1.01
C SER A 239 10.29 20.61 0.51
N GLN A 240 11.41 20.91 1.12
CA GLN A 240 11.53 21.05 2.56
C GLN A 240 10.75 22.30 2.92
N SER A 241 9.45 22.15 3.02
CA SER A 241 8.55 23.16 3.54
C SER A 241 7.72 22.56 4.63
#